data_d78f6652864411f05c06d1d016be9cbf
#
_entry.id   d78f6652864411f05c06d1d016be9cbf
#
_cell.length_a   1.000
_cell.length_b   1.000
_cell.length_c   1.000
_cell.angle_alpha   90.00
_cell.angle_beta   90.00
_cell.angle_gamma   90.00
#
_symmetry.space_group_name_H-M   'P 1'
#
loop_
_entity.id
_entity.type
_entity.pdbx_description
1 polymer ?
#
loop_
_entity_poly.entity_id
_entity_poly.type
_entity_poly.pdbx_seq_one_letter_code
_entity_poly.pdbx_strand_id
1 'polypeptide(L)'
;AVASFWGRPVLQVNTLSFCYGQESLSRTDYDLYIPKKLYSTRKRRLLNLYESWDMSFKCDRYTKRFEEEGIKVIDNTEKEILDAAVEMNEKLNHTWVQTQEEKECMERYWQIIDLWKSRHKLTYISKKDGGQGRDSLPRAICYSYLKENMYLLETGELYGES
;
A
#
# COMPACT_ATOMS: atom_id res chain seq x y z
N ALA A 1 2.58 -15.77 4.50
CA ALA A 1 3.41 -15.84 5.73
C ALA A 1 4.61 -16.77 5.57
N VAL A 2 4.44 -18.00 5.09
CA VAL A 2 5.54 -18.99 4.99
C VAL A 2 6.67 -18.53 4.05
N ALA A 3 6.34 -18.02 2.87
CA ALA A 3 7.33 -17.57 1.89
C ALA A 3 8.26 -16.46 2.43
N SER A 4 7.69 -15.45 3.10
CA SER A 4 8.45 -14.35 3.71
C SER A 4 9.36 -14.84 4.84
N PHE A 5 8.94 -15.87 5.55
CA PHE A 5 9.76 -16.47 6.63
C PHE A 5 11.06 -17.06 6.09
N TRP A 6 11.02 -17.59 4.87
CA TRP A 6 12.19 -18.14 4.17
C TRP A 6 12.96 -17.10 3.34
N GLY A 7 12.69 -15.82 3.55
CA GLY A 7 13.32 -14.74 2.80
C GLY A 7 12.99 -14.74 1.30
N ARG A 8 11.87 -15.35 0.92
CA ARG A 8 11.39 -15.34 -0.46
C ARG A 8 10.61 -14.08 -0.72
N PRO A 9 10.81 -13.41 -1.85
CA PRO A 9 10.00 -12.29 -2.28
C PRO A 9 8.52 -12.64 -2.36
N VAL A 10 7.66 -11.71 -1.98
CA VAL A 10 6.21 -11.92 -1.93
C VAL A 10 5.49 -10.79 -2.64
N LEU A 11 4.66 -11.16 -3.61
CA LEU A 11 3.63 -10.29 -4.15
C LEU A 11 2.33 -10.52 -3.39
N GLN A 12 1.81 -9.47 -2.78
CA GLN A 12 0.50 -9.51 -2.15
C GLN A 12 -0.53 -8.82 -3.03
N VAL A 13 -1.59 -9.54 -3.35
CA VAL A 13 -2.72 -9.03 -4.13
C VAL A 13 -3.98 -8.99 -3.27
N ASN A 14 -4.93 -8.16 -3.66
CA ASN A 14 -6.20 -8.04 -2.95
C ASN A 14 -6.04 -7.74 -1.45
N THR A 15 -5.04 -6.96 -1.07
CA THR A 15 -4.85 -6.57 0.32
C THR A 15 -5.85 -5.50 0.71
N LEU A 16 -6.47 -5.61 1.88
CA LEU A 16 -7.40 -4.60 2.40
C LEU A 16 -6.69 -3.32 2.87
N SER A 17 -5.53 -3.05 2.40
CA SER A 17 -4.68 -1.92 2.72
C SER A 17 -3.52 -2.22 3.66
N PHE A 18 -2.75 -1.22 3.74
CA PHE A 18 -1.70 -0.94 4.66
C PHE A 18 -2.09 -1.25 6.10
N CYS A 19 -1.74 -2.39 6.62
CA CYS A 19 -2.18 -2.75 7.94
C CYS A 19 -1.10 -3.32 8.82
N TYR A 20 -1.14 -2.87 10.05
CA TYR A 20 -0.53 -3.46 11.21
C TYR A 20 -0.37 -4.98 11.10
N GLY A 21 0.84 -5.46 11.20
CA GLY A 21 1.16 -6.89 11.22
C GLY A 21 1.59 -7.51 9.88
N GLN A 22 1.39 -6.83 8.76
CA GLN A 22 2.02 -7.26 7.50
C GLN A 22 3.44 -6.71 7.37
N GLU A 23 3.73 -5.62 8.04
CA GLU A 23 5.03 -4.97 8.12
C GLU A 23 6.13 -5.89 8.66
N SER A 24 5.79 -6.74 9.62
CA SER A 24 6.73 -7.68 10.23
C SER A 24 7.18 -8.80 9.28
N LEU A 25 6.55 -8.94 8.13
CA LEU A 25 6.80 -10.02 7.18
C LEU A 25 7.54 -9.59 5.93
N SER A 26 7.73 -8.28 5.70
CA SER A 26 8.55 -7.81 4.60
C SER A 26 10.02 -7.96 4.98
N ARG A 27 10.71 -8.88 4.32
CA ARG A 27 12.13 -9.17 4.59
C ARG A 27 13.03 -9.02 3.38
N THR A 28 12.44 -8.67 2.24
CA THR A 28 13.18 -8.49 1.00
C THR A 28 12.85 -7.15 0.36
N ASP A 29 13.81 -6.57 -0.35
CA ASP A 29 13.61 -5.34 -1.11
C ASP A 29 12.69 -5.52 -2.33
N TYR A 30 12.31 -6.77 -2.60
CA TYR A 30 11.45 -7.17 -3.72
C TYR A 30 10.00 -7.47 -3.31
N ASP A 31 9.65 -7.25 -2.04
CA ASP A 31 8.27 -7.46 -1.59
C ASP A 31 7.38 -6.35 -2.15
N LEU A 32 6.38 -6.74 -2.93
CA LEU A 32 5.44 -5.85 -3.58
C LEU A 32 4.00 -6.11 -3.14
N TYR A 33 3.12 -5.12 -3.30
CA TYR A 33 1.71 -5.32 -3.08
C TYR A 33 0.84 -4.49 -4.03
N ILE A 34 -0.40 -4.93 -4.22
CA ILE A 34 -1.50 -4.16 -4.80
C ILE A 34 -2.72 -4.23 -3.88
N PRO A 35 -3.23 -3.08 -3.43
CA PRO A 35 -4.37 -3.02 -2.53
C PRO A 35 -5.69 -3.19 -3.28
N LYS A 36 -6.73 -3.65 -2.57
CA LYS A 36 -8.12 -3.51 -3.02
C LYS A 36 -8.48 -2.03 -3.15
N LYS A 37 -9.38 -1.74 -4.08
CA LYS A 37 -9.91 -0.39 -4.24
C LYS A 37 -11.08 -0.18 -3.29
N LEU A 38 -11.14 0.97 -2.67
CA LEU A 38 -12.23 1.35 -1.78
C LEU A 38 -13.07 2.44 -2.45
N TYR A 39 -14.34 2.16 -2.67
CA TYR A 39 -15.31 3.12 -3.22
C TYR A 39 -16.19 3.66 -2.10
N SER A 40 -16.18 4.97 -1.91
CA SER A 40 -17.08 5.64 -0.95
C SER A 40 -18.40 5.97 -1.61
N THR A 41 -19.48 5.40 -1.10
CA THR A 41 -20.84 5.73 -1.55
C THR A 41 -21.27 7.14 -1.15
N ARG A 42 -20.71 7.65 -0.04
CA ARG A 42 -20.95 9.02 0.44
C ARG A 42 -20.26 10.06 -0.44
N LYS A 43 -18.98 9.82 -0.80
CA LYS A 43 -18.18 10.69 -1.69
C LYS A 43 -18.43 10.42 -3.17
N ARG A 44 -19.10 9.31 -3.52
CA ARG A 44 -19.37 8.83 -4.89
C ARG A 44 -18.11 8.70 -5.75
N ARG A 45 -16.98 8.31 -5.14
CA ARG A 45 -15.71 8.09 -5.83
C ARG A 45 -14.85 7.04 -5.14
N LEU A 46 -13.83 6.59 -5.84
CA LEU A 46 -12.75 5.80 -5.24
C LEU A 46 -11.96 6.67 -4.26
N LEU A 47 -11.52 6.05 -3.19
CA LEU A 47 -10.68 6.68 -2.19
C LEU A 47 -9.22 6.64 -2.65
N ASN A 48 -8.48 7.71 -2.43
CA ASN A 48 -7.04 7.75 -2.63
C ASN A 48 -6.31 6.90 -1.56
N LEU A 49 -4.99 6.76 -1.65
CA LEU A 49 -4.21 5.94 -0.71
C LEU A 49 -4.37 6.42 0.74
N TYR A 50 -4.25 7.72 0.96
CA TYR A 50 -4.36 8.28 2.30
C TYR A 50 -5.72 7.95 2.94
N GLU A 51 -6.81 8.24 2.23
CA GLU A 51 -8.16 7.96 2.69
C GLU A 51 -8.41 6.47 2.89
N SER A 52 -7.85 5.64 2.02
CA SER A 52 -7.96 4.19 2.10
C SER A 52 -7.27 3.63 3.35
N TRP A 53 -6.13 4.19 3.72
CA TRP A 53 -5.43 3.82 4.95
C TRP A 53 -6.17 4.30 6.19
N ASP A 54 -6.69 5.53 6.19
CA ASP A 54 -7.53 6.04 7.27
C ASP A 54 -8.74 5.16 7.50
N MET A 55 -9.43 4.83 6.41
CA MET A 55 -10.61 3.98 6.49
C MET A 55 -10.28 2.59 6.99
N SER A 56 -9.18 2.02 6.53
CA SER A 56 -8.76 0.69 6.97
C SER A 56 -8.32 0.67 8.42
N PHE A 57 -7.66 1.71 8.88
CA PHE A 57 -7.30 1.89 10.28
C PHE A 57 -8.55 2.01 11.15
N LYS A 58 -9.52 2.83 10.72
CA LYS A 58 -10.81 3.02 11.40
C LYS A 58 -11.63 1.73 11.48
N CYS A 59 -11.67 0.97 10.39
CA CYS A 59 -12.51 -0.23 10.30
C CYS A 59 -11.86 -1.49 10.86
N ASP A 60 -10.59 -1.42 11.28
CA ASP A 60 -9.84 -2.53 11.85
C ASP A 60 -9.95 -3.83 11.03
N ARG A 61 -9.96 -3.70 9.70
CA ARG A 61 -10.06 -4.78 8.70
C ARG A 61 -11.38 -5.59 8.71
N TYR A 62 -12.37 -5.23 9.49
CA TYR A 62 -13.64 -5.93 9.49
C TYR A 62 -14.53 -5.45 8.33
N THR A 63 -14.85 -6.34 7.41
CA THR A 63 -15.67 -6.05 6.23
C THR A 63 -16.99 -5.38 6.58
N LYS A 64 -17.64 -5.83 7.64
CA LYS A 64 -18.90 -5.25 8.12
C LYS A 64 -18.78 -3.76 8.46
N ARG A 65 -17.67 -3.35 9.06
CA ARG A 65 -17.44 -1.93 9.38
C ARG A 65 -17.26 -1.07 8.14
N PHE A 66 -16.67 -1.62 7.07
CA PHE A 66 -16.61 -0.92 5.79
C PHE A 66 -18.00 -0.64 5.23
N GLU A 67 -18.90 -1.61 5.30
CA GLU A 67 -20.30 -1.44 4.85
C GLU A 67 -21.04 -0.38 5.68
N GLU A 68 -20.88 -0.39 7.01
CA GLU A 68 -21.45 0.60 7.92
C GLU A 68 -20.96 2.03 7.62
N GLU A 69 -19.71 2.17 7.20
CA GLU A 69 -19.12 3.44 6.76
C GLU A 69 -19.48 3.81 5.30
N GLY A 70 -20.26 3.00 4.62
CA GLY A 70 -20.66 3.21 3.23
C GLY A 70 -19.51 3.01 2.25
N ILE A 71 -18.58 2.08 2.56
CA ILE A 71 -17.46 1.73 1.72
C ILE A 71 -17.73 0.39 1.03
N LYS A 72 -17.60 0.38 -0.29
CA LYS A 72 -17.58 -0.84 -1.09
C LYS A 72 -16.13 -1.22 -1.34
N VAL A 73 -15.79 -2.46 -1.01
CA VAL A 73 -14.47 -3.04 -1.26
C VAL A 73 -14.49 -3.72 -2.63
N ILE A 74 -13.55 -3.33 -3.49
CA ILE A 74 -13.47 -3.82 -4.87
C ILE A 74 -12.15 -4.57 -5.04
N ASP A 75 -12.23 -5.79 -5.51
CA ASP A 75 -11.07 -6.65 -5.77
C ASP A 75 -10.24 -6.14 -6.95
N ASN A 76 -8.97 -6.51 -6.96
CA ASN A 76 -8.11 -6.27 -8.11
C ASN A 76 -8.61 -7.11 -9.30
N THR A 77 -8.51 -6.56 -10.48
CA THR A 77 -8.83 -7.27 -11.72
C THR A 77 -7.73 -8.28 -12.06
N GLU A 78 -8.07 -9.26 -12.90
CA GLU A 78 -7.09 -10.22 -13.41
C GLU A 78 -5.90 -9.54 -14.08
N LYS A 79 -6.18 -8.48 -14.86
CA LYS A 79 -5.13 -7.67 -15.51
C LYS A 79 -4.20 -7.02 -14.51
N GLU A 80 -4.72 -6.39 -13.48
CA GLU A 80 -3.91 -5.75 -12.43
C GLU A 80 -3.02 -6.75 -11.70
N ILE A 81 -3.56 -7.95 -11.43
CA ILE A 81 -2.79 -9.03 -10.80
C ILE A 81 -1.69 -9.53 -11.74
N LEU A 82 -2.00 -9.71 -13.01
CA LEU A 82 -1.03 -10.15 -14.00
C LEU A 82 0.10 -9.14 -14.19
N ASP A 83 -0.24 -7.86 -14.36
CA ASP A 83 0.75 -6.79 -14.55
C ASP A 83 1.68 -6.67 -13.33
N ALA A 84 1.14 -6.79 -12.13
CA ALA A 84 1.93 -6.80 -10.89
C ALA A 84 2.86 -8.03 -10.81
N ALA A 85 2.40 -9.20 -11.24
CA ALA A 85 3.21 -10.40 -11.28
C ALA A 85 4.35 -10.32 -12.30
N VAL A 86 4.09 -9.71 -13.46
CA VAL A 86 5.11 -9.43 -14.49
C VAL A 86 6.15 -8.46 -13.95
N GLU A 87 5.72 -7.34 -13.37
CA GLU A 87 6.63 -6.37 -12.74
C GLU A 87 7.54 -7.03 -11.72
N MET A 88 6.97 -7.83 -10.82
CA MET A 88 7.75 -8.55 -9.82
C MET A 88 8.75 -9.52 -10.45
N ASN A 89 8.33 -10.29 -11.45
CA ASN A 89 9.20 -11.22 -12.16
C ASN A 89 10.37 -10.50 -12.85
N GLU A 90 10.10 -9.38 -13.50
CA GLU A 90 11.14 -8.58 -14.16
C GLU A 90 12.12 -7.97 -13.16
N LYS A 91 11.63 -7.47 -12.02
CA LYS A 91 12.49 -6.98 -10.92
C LYS A 91 13.39 -8.09 -10.36
N LEU A 92 12.85 -9.28 -10.17
CA LEU A 92 13.61 -10.44 -9.69
C LEU A 92 14.69 -10.93 -10.67
N ASN A 93 14.42 -10.82 -11.96
CA ASN A 93 15.35 -11.18 -13.02
C ASN A 93 16.28 -10.03 -13.44
N HIS A 94 16.21 -8.88 -12.76
CA HIS A 94 16.97 -7.67 -13.07
C HIS A 94 16.79 -7.16 -14.52
N THR A 95 15.63 -7.42 -15.10
CA THR A 95 15.22 -6.93 -16.42
C THR A 95 14.32 -5.71 -16.37
N TRP A 96 13.80 -5.38 -15.18
CA TRP A 96 12.98 -4.18 -14.98
C TRP A 96 13.81 -2.91 -15.19
N VAL A 97 13.33 -2.05 -16.06
CA VAL A 97 13.94 -0.74 -16.30
C VAL A 97 13.10 0.33 -15.63
N GLN A 98 13.60 0.88 -14.54
CA GLN A 98 12.93 1.95 -13.83
C GLN A 98 12.93 3.24 -14.64
N THR A 99 11.75 3.76 -14.95
CA THR A 99 11.55 5.02 -15.65
C THR A 99 11.60 6.21 -14.71
N GLN A 100 11.77 7.43 -15.26
CA GLN A 100 11.69 8.65 -14.48
C GLN A 100 10.27 8.84 -13.89
N GLU A 101 9.24 8.51 -14.66
CA GLU A 101 7.84 8.54 -14.21
C GLU A 101 7.61 7.61 -13.00
N GLU A 102 8.17 6.40 -13.04
CA GLU A 102 8.10 5.47 -11.88
C GLU A 102 8.73 6.09 -10.64
N LYS A 103 9.91 6.70 -10.77
CA LYS A 103 10.58 7.35 -9.64
C LYS A 103 9.72 8.44 -9.02
N GLU A 104 9.15 9.31 -9.82
CA GLU A 104 8.28 10.38 -9.37
C GLU A 104 6.99 9.84 -8.70
N CYS A 105 6.37 8.82 -9.27
CA CYS A 105 5.23 8.15 -8.66
C CYS A 105 5.58 7.52 -7.31
N MET A 106 6.74 6.86 -7.21
CA MET A 106 7.18 6.23 -5.98
C MET A 106 7.57 7.25 -4.91
N GLU A 107 8.21 8.35 -5.28
CA GLU A 107 8.49 9.46 -4.36
C GLU A 107 7.19 10.01 -3.77
N ARG A 108 6.19 10.25 -4.61
CA ARG A 108 4.87 10.72 -4.17
C ARG A 108 4.17 9.71 -3.26
N TYR A 109 4.26 8.42 -3.58
CA TYR A 109 3.75 7.35 -2.73
C TYR A 109 4.37 7.40 -1.32
N TRP A 110 5.68 7.53 -1.21
CA TRP A 110 6.39 7.62 0.07
C TRP A 110 6.03 8.89 0.85
N GLN A 111 5.87 10.03 0.17
CA GLN A 111 5.41 11.27 0.80
C GLN A 111 4.01 11.12 1.42
N ILE A 112 3.09 10.43 0.74
CA ILE A 112 1.76 10.16 1.28
C ILE A 112 1.83 9.27 2.53
N ILE A 113 2.70 8.26 2.52
CA ILE A 113 2.95 7.40 3.70
C ILE A 113 3.46 8.23 4.88
N ASP A 114 4.45 9.06 4.65
CA ASP A 114 5.05 9.88 5.71
C ASP A 114 4.04 10.87 6.28
N LEU A 115 3.23 11.49 5.43
CA LEU A 115 2.14 12.36 5.84
C LEU A 115 1.12 11.61 6.71
N TRP A 116 0.69 10.43 6.28
CA TRP A 116 -0.27 9.62 7.01
C TRP A 116 0.28 9.20 8.39
N LYS A 117 1.53 8.75 8.43
CA LYS A 117 2.22 8.38 9.67
C LYS A 117 2.31 9.55 10.64
N SER A 118 2.69 10.73 10.16
CA SER A 118 2.85 11.92 11.00
C SER A 118 1.54 12.32 11.67
N ARG A 119 0.43 12.25 10.94
CA ARG A 119 -0.90 12.58 11.49
C ARG A 119 -1.40 11.58 12.52
N HIS A 120 -1.09 10.31 12.36
CA HIS A 120 -1.53 9.26 13.28
C HIS A 120 -0.58 9.08 14.47
N LYS A 121 0.48 9.90 14.57
CA LYS A 121 1.51 9.80 15.63
C LYS A 121 2.02 8.36 15.79
N LEU A 122 2.06 7.62 14.71
CA LEU A 122 2.62 6.28 14.68
C LEU A 122 4.15 6.44 14.76
N THR A 123 4.62 6.60 15.99
CA THR A 123 6.03 6.40 16.27
C THR A 123 6.31 4.92 16.08
N TYR A 124 7.21 4.61 15.16
CA TYR A 124 7.77 3.28 15.06
C TYR A 124 8.08 2.76 16.46
N ILE A 125 7.71 1.52 16.70
CA ILE A 125 8.32 0.77 17.80
C ILE A 125 9.80 0.74 17.45
N SER A 126 10.52 1.68 18.03
CA SER A 126 11.92 1.89 17.71
C SER A 126 12.71 0.67 18.19
N LYS A 127 13.86 0.46 17.60
CA LYS A 127 14.90 -0.53 17.92
C LYS A 127 15.22 -0.77 19.40
N LYS A 128 14.58 -0.04 20.33
CA LYS A 128 14.90 -0.11 21.76
C LYS A 128 14.41 -1.37 22.46
N ASP A 129 13.47 -2.10 21.90
CA ASP A 129 12.87 -3.26 22.59
C ASP A 129 13.38 -4.61 22.08
N GLY A 130 14.65 -4.69 21.61
CA GLY A 130 15.30 -5.96 21.32
C GLY A 130 14.80 -6.70 20.09
N GLY A 131 13.78 -6.18 19.40
CA GLY A 131 13.39 -6.63 18.07
C GLY A 131 14.46 -6.20 17.06
N GLN A 132 14.90 -7.09 16.22
CA GLN A 132 15.72 -6.72 15.08
C GLN A 132 14.87 -5.82 14.15
N GLY A 133 14.72 -4.55 14.57
CA GLY A 133 13.98 -3.57 13.84
C GLY A 133 14.72 -3.20 12.56
N ARG A 134 14.43 -3.88 11.49
CA ARG A 134 14.30 -3.17 10.25
C ARG A 134 13.08 -2.29 10.44
N ASP A 135 13.25 -0.98 10.26
CA ASP A 135 12.12 -0.09 10.11
C ASP A 135 11.12 -0.83 9.24
N SER A 136 9.95 -1.15 9.78
CA SER A 136 8.92 -1.84 9.01
C SER A 136 8.39 -0.86 7.98
N LEU A 137 9.21 -0.66 6.96
CA LEU A 137 8.80 0.12 5.82
C LEU A 137 7.59 -0.57 5.20
N PRO A 138 6.55 0.17 4.90
CA PRO A 138 5.49 -0.37 4.09
C PRO A 138 6.09 -0.95 2.83
N ARG A 139 5.52 -2.06 2.37
CA ARG A 139 5.94 -2.65 1.11
C ARG A 139 5.77 -1.65 -0.01
N ALA A 140 6.64 -1.75 -0.99
CA ALA A 140 6.47 -0.98 -2.20
C ALA A 140 5.18 -1.43 -2.92
N ILE A 141 4.37 -0.46 -3.30
CA ILE A 141 3.25 -0.73 -4.20
C ILE A 141 3.79 -0.96 -5.61
N CYS A 142 3.16 -1.87 -6.38
CA CYS A 142 3.55 -2.08 -7.77
C CYS A 142 3.33 -0.81 -8.60
N TYR A 143 4.33 -0.43 -9.36
CA TYR A 143 4.23 0.73 -10.25
C TYR A 143 3.24 0.50 -11.39
N SER A 144 3.22 -0.71 -11.96
CA SER A 144 2.22 -1.10 -12.96
C SER A 144 0.78 -0.86 -12.49
N TYR A 145 0.53 -1.12 -11.21
CA TYR A 145 -0.77 -0.85 -10.60
C TYR A 145 -1.01 0.66 -10.38
N LEU A 146 -0.02 1.40 -9.88
CA LEU A 146 -0.13 2.86 -9.68
C LEU A 146 -0.39 3.58 -10.99
N LYS A 147 0.28 3.20 -12.06
CA LYS A 147 0.15 3.80 -13.38
C LYS A 147 -1.29 3.76 -13.91
N GLU A 148 -1.99 2.65 -13.70
CA GLU A 148 -3.40 2.50 -14.07
C GLU A 148 -4.38 3.13 -13.06
N ASN A 149 -3.89 3.46 -11.87
CA ASN A 149 -4.70 3.95 -10.75
C ASN A 149 -4.12 5.24 -10.14
N MET A 150 -3.76 6.21 -10.97
CA MET A 150 -3.10 7.47 -10.55
C MET A 150 -3.90 8.27 -9.52
N TYR A 151 -5.23 8.12 -9.46
CA TYR A 151 -6.06 8.73 -8.42
C TYR A 151 -5.62 8.35 -7.00
N LEU A 152 -4.94 7.22 -6.85
CA LEU A 152 -4.40 6.79 -5.55
C LEU A 152 -3.37 7.78 -4.99
N LEU A 153 -2.64 8.47 -5.87
CA LEU A 153 -1.63 9.45 -5.51
C LEU A 153 -2.17 10.88 -5.38
N GLU A 154 -3.48 11.06 -5.58
CA GLU A 154 -4.10 12.36 -5.37
C GLU A 154 -4.16 12.68 -3.88
N THR A 155 -3.71 13.87 -3.52
CA THR A 155 -3.69 14.31 -2.14
C THR A 155 -4.77 15.37 -1.85
N GLY A 156 -5.47 15.83 -2.89
CA GLY A 156 -6.64 16.69 -2.81
C GLY A 156 -6.62 17.69 -1.64
N GLU A 157 -7.60 17.58 -0.79
CA GLU A 157 -7.81 18.43 0.40
C GLU A 157 -6.77 18.21 1.54
N LEU A 158 -5.82 17.28 1.38
CA LEU A 158 -4.86 16.96 2.46
C LEU A 158 -3.85 18.07 2.73
N TYR A 159 -3.56 18.91 1.74
CA TYR A 159 -2.69 20.07 1.86
C TYR A 159 -3.47 21.38 2.01
N GLY A 160 -4.79 21.31 2.09
CA GLY A 160 -5.68 22.42 2.32
C GLY A 160 -5.65 22.85 3.77
N GLU A 161 -4.94 23.90 3.99
CA GLU A 161 -5.15 25.04 4.88
C GLU A 161 -5.17 24.74 6.40
N SER A 162 -4.09 25.18 7.00
CA SER A 162 -4.02 25.64 8.39
C SER A 162 -4.76 26.93 8.58
#